data_218cd151a8c34ec430d7efbe8c03e0a4
#
_entry.id   218cd151a8c34ec430d7efbe8c03e0a4
#
_cell.length_a   1.000
_cell.length_b   1.000
_cell.length_c   1.000
_cell.angle_alpha   90.00
_cell.angle_beta   90.00
_cell.angle_gamma   90.00
#
_symmetry.space_group_name_H-M   'P 1'
#
loop_
_entity.id
_entity.type
_entity.pdbx_description
1 polymer ?
#
loop_
_entity_poly.entity_id
_entity_poly.type
_entity_poly.pdbx_seq_one_letter_code
_entity_poly.pdbx_strand_id
1 'polypeptide(L)'
;GHEMSVDRIEQTRDDFVKAAVRAKRAGLDGVELHGCHSYLFSQFMNRGINKRQDIYGVEPCKLAKDTAKAIKQVCGDAFVVGIRLGAFEPTLEDGIANAKALSQVMDFMDISYGFFPNMEPFKPEGYPYKEAIYGAGEIKKVLPDMPIFGVDSITDGEMAAGAIQLANLDMIDVGRGFLVNPDFGNCVLNGLPTGTCLHCQPACRWSPHLNNGKVNCPGRTLFQRTVLR
;
A
#
# COMPACT_ATOMS: atom_id res chain seq x y z
N GLY A 1 15.76 11.89 13.10
CA GLY A 1 14.52 12.15 13.84
C GLY A 1 14.75 11.96 15.33
N HIS A 2 13.83 12.47 16.14
CA HIS A 2 13.85 12.25 17.58
C HIS A 2 12.78 11.23 17.94
N GLU A 3 13.03 10.44 18.98
CA GLU A 3 12.06 9.52 19.52
C GLU A 3 10.84 10.31 20.06
N MET A 4 9.63 9.87 19.68
CA MET A 4 8.40 10.50 20.16
C MET A 4 8.12 10.13 21.61
N SER A 5 7.64 11.08 22.44
CA SER A 5 7.09 10.75 23.75
C SER A 5 5.79 9.94 23.61
N VAL A 6 5.41 9.21 24.65
CA VAL A 6 4.14 8.45 24.68
C VAL A 6 2.94 9.38 24.45
N ASP A 7 2.91 10.55 25.13
CA ASP A 7 1.85 11.55 24.94
C ASP A 7 1.75 12.00 23.48
N ARG A 8 2.90 12.18 22.81
CA ARG A 8 2.90 12.56 21.39
C ARG A 8 2.40 11.46 20.49
N ILE A 9 2.70 10.19 20.82
CA ILE A 9 2.17 9.02 20.09
C ILE A 9 0.63 8.98 20.23
N GLU A 10 0.11 9.14 21.44
CA GLU A 10 -1.32 9.14 21.71
C GLU A 10 -2.04 10.30 21.01
N GLN A 11 -1.48 11.50 21.06
CA GLN A 11 -2.00 12.64 20.32
C GLN A 11 -2.02 12.39 18.82
N THR A 12 -0.97 11.76 18.28
CA THR A 12 -0.90 11.42 16.86
C THR A 12 -1.97 10.39 16.47
N ARG A 13 -2.19 9.36 17.29
CA ARG A 13 -3.32 8.44 17.13
C ARG A 13 -4.65 9.19 17.04
N ASP A 14 -4.90 10.12 17.96
CA ASP A 14 -6.14 10.91 17.99
C ASP A 14 -6.30 11.80 16.74
N ASP A 15 -5.19 12.28 16.19
CA ASP A 15 -5.22 13.07 14.95
C ASP A 15 -5.59 12.19 13.73
N PHE A 16 -5.15 10.91 13.67
CA PHE A 16 -5.63 9.94 12.68
C PHE A 16 -7.13 9.65 12.85
N VAL A 17 -7.63 9.50 14.08
CA VAL A 17 -9.06 9.33 14.34
C VAL A 17 -9.87 10.53 13.83
N LYS A 18 -9.43 11.76 14.12
CA LYS A 18 -10.07 12.98 13.61
C LYS A 18 -10.05 13.03 12.07
N ALA A 19 -8.98 12.55 11.44
CA ALA A 19 -8.90 12.46 9.98
C ALA A 19 -9.92 11.45 9.42
N ALA A 20 -10.05 10.28 10.03
CA ALA A 20 -11.04 9.27 9.65
C ALA A 20 -12.48 9.79 9.83
N VAL A 21 -12.78 10.53 10.90
CA VAL A 21 -14.09 11.18 11.09
C VAL A 21 -14.39 12.17 9.96
N ARG A 22 -13.38 12.95 9.53
CA ARG A 22 -13.59 13.85 8.36
C ARG A 22 -13.84 13.06 7.08
N ALA A 23 -13.13 11.97 6.85
CA ALA A 23 -13.36 11.09 5.70
C ALA A 23 -14.80 10.54 5.70
N LYS A 24 -15.27 10.01 6.84
CA LYS A 24 -16.64 9.52 7.00
C LYS A 24 -17.67 10.61 6.75
N ARG A 25 -17.46 11.83 7.30
CA ARG A 25 -18.35 12.98 7.05
C ARG A 25 -18.39 13.42 5.59
N ALA A 26 -17.32 13.19 4.84
CA ALA A 26 -17.24 13.44 3.41
C ALA A 26 -17.93 12.35 2.56
N GLY A 27 -18.48 11.31 3.19
CA GLY A 27 -19.19 10.23 2.51
C GLY A 27 -18.29 9.10 2.02
N LEU A 28 -17.06 8.99 2.54
CA LEU A 28 -16.17 7.85 2.22
C LEU A 28 -16.55 6.63 3.08
N ASP A 29 -16.40 5.44 2.51
CA ASP A 29 -16.74 4.17 3.13
C ASP A 29 -15.66 3.68 4.12
N GLY A 30 -14.43 4.20 4.01
CA GLY A 30 -13.32 3.80 4.86
C GLY A 30 -12.07 4.64 4.68
N VAL A 31 -11.02 4.21 5.36
CA VAL A 31 -9.66 4.77 5.27
C VAL A 31 -8.60 3.67 5.24
N GLU A 32 -7.46 3.97 4.66
CA GLU A 32 -6.27 3.14 4.70
C GLU A 32 -5.16 3.84 5.49
N LEU A 33 -4.59 3.15 6.49
CA LEU A 33 -3.43 3.63 7.23
C LEU A 33 -2.16 3.39 6.42
N HIS A 34 -1.31 4.43 6.29
CA HIS A 34 -0.06 4.25 5.56
C HIS A 34 1.03 3.65 6.46
N GLY A 35 1.10 2.32 6.48
CA GLY A 35 2.03 1.51 7.28
C GLY A 35 3.25 1.00 6.50
N CYS A 36 3.69 1.71 5.45
CA CYS A 36 4.80 1.34 4.59
C CYS A 36 5.69 2.55 4.27
N HIS A 37 6.71 2.36 3.44
CA HIS A 37 7.53 3.39 2.78
C HIS A 37 8.26 4.34 3.73
N SER A 38 8.76 3.83 4.87
CA SER A 38 9.52 4.59 5.86
C SER A 38 8.72 5.69 6.58
N TYR A 39 7.39 5.68 6.48
CA TYR A 39 6.54 6.61 7.22
C TYR A 39 6.24 6.09 8.64
N LEU A 40 5.47 6.87 9.40
CA LEU A 40 5.35 6.71 10.84
C LEU A 40 5.07 5.27 11.28
N PHE A 41 3.99 4.65 10.80
CA PHE A 41 3.63 3.30 11.25
C PHE A 41 4.69 2.26 10.89
N SER A 42 5.30 2.34 9.68
CA SER A 42 6.36 1.40 9.30
C SER A 42 7.61 1.59 10.16
N GLN A 43 7.93 2.83 10.61
CA GLN A 43 9.04 3.06 11.54
C GLN A 43 8.81 2.37 12.89
N PHE A 44 7.57 2.34 13.39
CA PHE A 44 7.23 1.60 14.61
C PHE A 44 7.29 0.08 14.38
N MET A 45 6.82 -0.40 13.24
CA MET A 45 6.75 -1.84 12.93
C MET A 45 8.09 -2.46 12.52
N ASN A 46 9.02 -1.66 12.00
CA ASN A 46 10.33 -2.14 11.55
C ASN A 46 11.29 -2.32 12.73
N ARG A 47 11.55 -3.56 13.12
CA ARG A 47 12.43 -3.92 14.25
C ARG A 47 13.89 -3.50 14.04
N GLY A 48 14.31 -3.28 12.80
CA GLY A 48 15.63 -2.73 12.47
C GLY A 48 15.78 -1.26 12.87
N ILE A 49 14.66 -0.52 12.97
CA ILE A 49 14.59 0.92 13.24
C ILE A 49 14.04 1.21 14.63
N ASN A 50 12.92 0.60 15.01
CA ASN A 50 12.32 0.79 16.32
C ASN A 50 13.19 0.17 17.41
N LYS A 51 13.86 1.02 18.20
CA LYS A 51 14.71 0.62 19.33
C LYS A 51 14.11 1.02 20.68
N ARG A 52 12.84 1.37 20.70
CA ARG A 52 12.12 1.74 21.92
C ARG A 52 12.12 0.61 22.94
N GLN A 53 12.14 0.98 24.22
CA GLN A 53 12.10 0.04 25.33
C GLN A 53 10.73 0.03 26.04
N ASP A 54 9.81 0.90 25.62
CA ASP A 54 8.44 0.97 26.12
C ASP A 54 7.51 0.00 25.37
N ILE A 55 6.22 0.07 25.66
CA ILE A 55 5.22 -0.80 25.06
C ILE A 55 5.18 -0.72 23.51
N TYR A 56 5.53 0.43 22.91
CA TYR A 56 5.59 0.61 21.48
C TYR A 56 6.84 0.00 20.81
N GLY A 57 7.85 -0.36 21.62
CA GLY A 57 8.99 -1.18 21.18
C GLY A 57 8.73 -2.66 21.38
N VAL A 58 8.07 -3.04 22.48
CA VAL A 58 7.70 -4.43 22.79
C VAL A 58 6.63 -4.95 21.83
N GLU A 59 5.64 -4.11 21.51
CA GLU A 59 4.56 -4.40 20.56
C GLU A 59 4.64 -3.46 19.34
N PRO A 60 5.45 -3.75 18.32
CA PRO A 60 5.69 -2.84 17.20
C PRO A 60 4.42 -2.41 16.45
N CYS A 61 3.41 -3.28 16.37
CA CYS A 61 2.14 -2.97 15.72
C CYS A 61 1.15 -2.19 16.60
N LYS A 62 1.50 -1.89 17.86
CA LYS A 62 0.56 -1.31 18.83
C LYS A 62 -0.07 0.00 18.35
N LEU A 63 0.74 0.94 17.84
CA LEU A 63 0.21 2.21 17.36
C LEU A 63 -0.82 2.02 16.25
N ALA A 64 -0.55 1.16 15.25
CA ALA A 64 -1.48 0.89 14.16
C ALA A 64 -2.76 0.19 14.67
N LYS A 65 -2.61 -0.79 15.56
CA LYS A 65 -3.75 -1.51 16.19
C LYS A 65 -4.65 -0.57 16.98
N ASP A 66 -4.06 0.26 17.83
CA ASP A 66 -4.81 1.20 18.67
C ASP A 66 -5.50 2.27 17.83
N THR A 67 -4.84 2.73 16.74
CA THR A 67 -5.43 3.67 15.79
C THR A 67 -6.65 3.05 15.08
N ALA A 68 -6.52 1.84 14.54
CA ALA A 68 -7.63 1.16 13.87
C ALA A 68 -8.83 0.95 14.80
N LYS A 69 -8.59 0.45 16.02
CA LYS A 69 -9.63 0.26 17.05
C LYS A 69 -10.32 1.58 17.39
N ALA A 70 -9.57 2.64 17.61
CA ALA A 70 -10.13 3.96 17.94
C ALA A 70 -10.95 4.55 16.76
N ILE A 71 -10.53 4.34 15.52
CA ILE A 71 -11.31 4.72 14.33
C ILE A 71 -12.63 3.94 14.29
N LYS A 72 -12.60 2.62 14.44
CA LYS A 72 -13.81 1.77 14.48
C LYS A 72 -14.76 2.20 15.59
N GLN A 73 -14.23 2.48 16.80
CA GLN A 73 -15.03 2.92 17.95
C GLN A 73 -15.80 4.20 17.66
N VAL A 74 -15.20 5.18 16.94
CA VAL A 74 -15.81 6.49 16.66
C VAL A 74 -16.63 6.48 15.37
N CYS A 75 -16.13 5.77 14.35
CA CYS A 75 -16.77 5.72 13.03
C CYS A 75 -17.79 4.59 12.87
N GLY A 76 -17.78 3.60 13.78
CA GLY A 76 -18.62 2.40 13.72
C GLY A 76 -17.99 1.27 12.92
N ASP A 77 -18.45 0.04 13.17
CA ASP A 77 -17.85 -1.18 12.62
C ASP A 77 -17.99 -1.30 11.09
N ALA A 78 -19.00 -0.69 10.51
CA ALA A 78 -19.21 -0.67 9.06
C ALA A 78 -18.22 0.25 8.31
N PHE A 79 -17.51 1.15 9.02
CA PHE A 79 -16.49 2.00 8.40
C PHE A 79 -15.22 1.20 8.20
N VAL A 80 -14.82 0.99 6.95
CA VAL A 80 -13.69 0.13 6.58
C VAL A 80 -12.35 0.76 7.02
N VAL A 81 -11.48 -0.02 7.66
CA VAL A 81 -10.14 0.40 8.06
C VAL A 81 -9.12 -0.61 7.56
N GLY A 82 -8.39 -0.24 6.51
CA GLY A 82 -7.28 -1.02 5.99
C GLY A 82 -5.93 -0.46 6.36
N ILE A 83 -4.88 -1.17 5.96
CA ILE A 83 -3.50 -0.71 6.08
C ILE A 83 -2.69 -1.04 4.83
N ARG A 84 -1.95 -0.06 4.34
CA ARG A 84 -0.87 -0.32 3.40
C ARG A 84 0.36 -0.74 4.19
N LEU A 85 0.76 -2.02 4.04
CA LEU A 85 1.74 -2.69 4.88
C LEU A 85 3.00 -3.05 4.08
N GLY A 86 4.17 -2.90 4.69
CA GLY A 86 5.43 -3.40 4.13
C GLY A 86 5.54 -4.92 4.26
N ALA A 87 5.83 -5.60 3.14
CA ALA A 87 6.09 -7.04 3.14
C ALA A 87 7.44 -7.40 3.81
N PHE A 88 8.37 -6.45 3.83
CA PHE A 88 9.74 -6.65 4.33
C PHE A 88 10.06 -5.55 5.36
N GLU A 89 9.89 -5.87 6.66
CA GLU A 89 10.05 -4.89 7.75
C GLU A 89 10.89 -5.43 8.94
N PRO A 90 12.20 -5.68 8.79
CA PRO A 90 13.00 -5.60 7.57
C PRO A 90 12.92 -6.84 6.68
N THR A 91 12.58 -8.02 7.18
CA THR A 91 12.51 -9.29 6.45
C THR A 91 11.07 -9.67 6.11
N LEU A 92 10.90 -10.68 5.26
CA LEU A 92 9.59 -11.24 4.94
C LEU A 92 8.90 -11.84 6.19
N GLU A 93 9.68 -12.50 7.05
CA GLU A 93 9.17 -13.07 8.30
C GLU A 93 8.62 -11.97 9.23
N ASP A 94 9.31 -10.83 9.32
CA ASP A 94 8.83 -9.68 10.08
C ASP A 94 7.55 -9.08 9.46
N GLY A 95 7.49 -8.97 8.13
CA GLY A 95 6.29 -8.53 7.41
C GLY A 95 5.09 -9.44 7.67
N ILE A 96 5.29 -10.76 7.61
CA ILE A 96 4.27 -11.77 7.94
C ILE A 96 3.84 -11.66 9.41
N ALA A 97 4.79 -11.48 10.34
CA ALA A 97 4.48 -11.31 11.76
C ALA A 97 3.63 -10.06 12.01
N ASN A 98 3.97 -8.94 11.36
CA ASN A 98 3.20 -7.71 11.42
C ASN A 98 1.79 -7.89 10.83
N ALA A 99 1.67 -8.56 9.67
CA ALA A 99 0.38 -8.85 9.04
C ALA A 99 -0.52 -9.68 9.97
N LYS A 100 0.01 -10.76 10.57
CA LYS A 100 -0.72 -11.57 11.56
C LYS A 100 -1.18 -10.76 12.76
N ALA A 101 -0.32 -9.87 13.29
CA ALA A 101 -0.67 -9.03 14.44
C ALA A 101 -1.79 -8.03 14.10
N LEU A 102 -1.82 -7.52 12.86
CA LEU A 102 -2.77 -6.53 12.39
C LEU A 102 -4.09 -7.13 11.87
N SER A 103 -4.10 -8.40 11.45
CA SER A 103 -5.29 -9.06 10.90
C SER A 103 -6.49 -9.10 11.84
N GLN A 104 -6.27 -8.93 13.14
CA GLN A 104 -7.34 -8.91 14.15
C GLN A 104 -8.13 -7.58 14.18
N VAL A 105 -7.63 -6.53 13.53
CA VAL A 105 -8.19 -5.17 13.63
C VAL A 105 -8.33 -4.44 12.30
N MET A 106 -7.75 -4.98 11.23
CA MET A 106 -7.84 -4.44 9.88
C MET A 106 -8.86 -5.21 9.05
N ASP A 107 -9.56 -4.53 8.17
CA ASP A 107 -10.52 -5.13 7.24
C ASP A 107 -9.85 -5.62 5.95
N PHE A 108 -8.71 -5.04 5.58
CA PHE A 108 -7.88 -5.45 4.42
C PHE A 108 -6.44 -4.98 4.59
N MET A 109 -5.54 -5.52 3.77
CA MET A 109 -4.14 -5.09 3.68
C MET A 109 -3.71 -4.91 2.22
N ASP A 110 -3.20 -3.74 1.88
CA ASP A 110 -2.49 -3.44 0.63
C ASP A 110 -0.99 -3.66 0.86
N ILE A 111 -0.38 -4.62 0.18
CA ILE A 111 0.99 -5.02 0.43
C ILE A 111 1.95 -4.37 -0.54
N SER A 112 2.90 -3.64 0.01
CA SER A 112 3.97 -2.96 -0.71
C SER A 112 5.32 -3.20 -0.02
N TYR A 113 6.37 -2.45 -0.34
CA TYR A 113 7.62 -2.33 0.40
C TYR A 113 8.40 -1.12 -0.08
N GLY A 114 9.43 -0.74 0.64
CA GLY A 114 10.44 0.18 0.15
C GLY A 114 10.90 1.23 1.15
N PHE A 115 12.09 1.72 0.87
CA PHE A 115 12.80 2.92 1.31
C PHE A 115 13.68 2.82 2.57
N PHE A 116 13.61 1.77 3.36
CA PHE A 116 14.60 1.60 4.43
C PHE A 116 15.87 0.89 3.92
N PRO A 117 17.06 1.38 4.29
CA PRO A 117 18.31 0.72 3.91
C PRO A 117 18.50 -0.69 4.48
N ASN A 118 17.78 -1.00 5.57
CA ASN A 118 17.86 -2.29 6.27
C ASN A 118 16.82 -3.32 5.79
N MET A 119 16.06 -3.03 4.75
CA MET A 119 15.09 -3.97 4.20
C MET A 119 15.79 -5.03 3.34
N GLU A 120 15.29 -6.24 3.41
CA GLU A 120 15.79 -7.42 2.70
C GLU A 120 14.70 -7.95 1.75
N PRO A 121 14.35 -7.21 0.69
CA PRO A 121 13.34 -7.64 -0.27
C PRO A 121 13.85 -8.88 -1.02
N PHE A 122 13.00 -9.90 -1.10
CA PHE A 122 13.32 -11.18 -1.71
C PHE A 122 12.16 -11.68 -2.57
N LYS A 123 12.51 -12.42 -3.61
CA LYS A 123 11.62 -13.30 -4.35
C LYS A 123 12.42 -14.45 -4.96
N PRO A 124 11.83 -15.62 -5.19
CA PRO A 124 12.52 -16.72 -5.86
C PRO A 124 13.00 -16.33 -7.26
N GLU A 125 14.12 -16.91 -7.67
CA GLU A 125 14.58 -16.79 -9.06
C GLU A 125 13.49 -17.27 -10.03
N GLY A 126 13.30 -16.53 -11.13
CA GLY A 126 12.25 -16.84 -12.12
C GLY A 126 10.83 -16.42 -11.72
N TYR A 127 10.61 -15.90 -10.51
CA TYR A 127 9.28 -15.37 -10.16
C TYR A 127 8.92 -14.17 -11.05
N PRO A 128 7.78 -14.19 -11.78
CA PRO A 128 7.53 -13.26 -12.89
C PRO A 128 7.19 -11.83 -12.45
N TYR A 129 6.81 -11.64 -11.18
CA TYR A 129 6.42 -10.34 -10.64
C TYR A 129 7.49 -9.78 -9.70
N LYS A 130 7.27 -8.56 -9.22
CA LYS A 130 8.14 -7.89 -8.27
C LYS A 130 7.98 -8.44 -6.85
N GLU A 131 8.90 -8.08 -6.00
CA GLU A 131 9.02 -8.56 -4.62
C GLU A 131 7.77 -8.26 -3.78
N ALA A 132 7.09 -7.11 -4.02
CA ALA A 132 5.84 -6.78 -3.32
C ALA A 132 4.72 -7.78 -3.62
N ILE A 133 4.56 -8.21 -4.88
CA ILE A 133 3.57 -9.22 -5.26
C ILE A 133 3.91 -10.59 -4.64
N TYR A 134 5.20 -10.96 -4.63
CA TYR A 134 5.64 -12.18 -3.96
C TYR A 134 5.32 -12.13 -2.46
N GLY A 135 5.71 -11.04 -1.77
CA GLY A 135 5.44 -10.85 -0.35
C GLY A 135 3.94 -10.85 -0.01
N ALA A 136 3.11 -10.23 -0.88
CA ALA A 136 1.66 -10.27 -0.74
C ALA A 136 1.12 -11.70 -0.80
N GLY A 137 1.59 -12.52 -1.73
CA GLY A 137 1.23 -13.93 -1.84
C GLY A 137 1.65 -14.75 -0.62
N GLU A 138 2.84 -14.52 -0.06
CA GLU A 138 3.29 -15.20 1.14
C GLU A 138 2.46 -14.80 2.38
N ILE A 139 2.05 -13.53 2.48
CA ILE A 139 1.12 -13.07 3.52
C ILE A 139 -0.27 -13.71 3.31
N LYS A 140 -0.77 -13.78 2.07
CA LYS A 140 -2.06 -14.41 1.77
C LYS A 140 -2.11 -15.89 2.13
N LYS A 141 -1.02 -16.63 1.97
CA LYS A 141 -0.93 -18.06 2.37
C LYS A 141 -1.18 -18.26 3.87
N VAL A 142 -0.73 -17.32 4.70
CA VAL A 142 -0.88 -17.42 6.17
C VAL A 142 -2.13 -16.73 6.70
N LEU A 143 -2.78 -15.90 5.88
CA LEU A 143 -4.02 -15.18 6.17
C LEU A 143 -5.04 -15.36 5.04
N PRO A 144 -5.51 -16.59 4.78
CA PRO A 144 -6.33 -16.90 3.60
C PRO A 144 -7.66 -16.14 3.55
N ASP A 145 -8.24 -15.80 4.70
CA ASP A 145 -9.52 -15.10 4.80
C ASP A 145 -9.38 -13.57 4.80
N MET A 146 -8.16 -13.04 4.95
CA MET A 146 -7.89 -11.59 4.91
C MET A 146 -7.89 -11.12 3.46
N PRO A 147 -8.63 -10.08 3.11
CA PRO A 147 -8.49 -9.41 1.82
C PRO A 147 -7.08 -8.82 1.68
N ILE A 148 -6.29 -9.35 0.74
CA ILE A 148 -4.92 -8.92 0.46
C ILE A 148 -4.86 -8.34 -0.94
N PHE A 149 -4.38 -7.10 -1.04
CA PHE A 149 -4.13 -6.40 -2.28
C PHE A 149 -2.63 -6.42 -2.58
N GLY A 150 -2.28 -6.48 -3.85
CA GLY A 150 -0.90 -6.44 -4.29
C GLY A 150 -0.63 -5.27 -5.21
N VAL A 151 0.55 -4.70 -5.12
CA VAL A 151 0.99 -3.57 -5.94
C VAL A 151 2.40 -3.85 -6.47
N ASP A 152 2.77 -3.18 -7.47
CA ASP A 152 4.07 -2.98 -8.07
C ASP A 152 4.16 -3.38 -9.54
N SER A 153 4.38 -2.35 -10.35
CA SER A 153 4.73 -2.45 -11.77
C SER A 153 3.70 -3.16 -12.66
N ILE A 154 2.48 -3.31 -12.20
CA ILE A 154 1.36 -3.80 -13.00
C ILE A 154 0.93 -2.71 -14.00
N THR A 155 0.89 -3.06 -15.29
CA THR A 155 0.69 -2.10 -16.38
C THR A 155 -0.50 -2.37 -17.26
N ASP A 156 -1.04 -3.57 -17.22
CA ASP A 156 -2.19 -4.01 -18.06
C ASP A 156 -3.04 -5.06 -17.33
N GLY A 157 -4.18 -5.40 -17.93
CA GLY A 157 -5.16 -6.31 -17.33
C GLY A 157 -4.71 -7.76 -17.30
N GLU A 158 -3.96 -8.22 -18.29
CA GLU A 158 -3.44 -9.59 -18.34
C GLU A 158 -2.43 -9.81 -17.22
N MET A 159 -1.51 -8.85 -17.06
CA MET A 159 -0.54 -8.84 -15.96
C MET A 159 -1.24 -8.80 -14.58
N ALA A 160 -2.30 -8.00 -14.44
CA ALA A 160 -3.09 -7.94 -13.21
C ALA A 160 -3.75 -9.28 -12.88
N ALA A 161 -4.45 -9.88 -13.87
CA ALA A 161 -5.11 -11.18 -13.71
C ALA A 161 -4.12 -12.31 -13.37
N GLY A 162 -2.97 -12.33 -14.06
CA GLY A 162 -1.91 -13.30 -13.77
C GLY A 162 -1.31 -13.16 -12.37
N ALA A 163 -1.13 -11.92 -11.86
CA ALA A 163 -0.66 -11.67 -10.52
C ALA A 163 -1.65 -12.16 -9.46
N ILE A 164 -2.95 -11.85 -9.64
CA ILE A 164 -4.04 -12.34 -8.77
C ILE A 164 -4.02 -13.87 -8.73
N GLN A 165 -3.99 -14.52 -9.88
CA GLN A 165 -4.02 -15.98 -9.96
C GLN A 165 -2.78 -16.63 -9.32
N LEU A 166 -1.57 -16.11 -9.63
CA LEU A 166 -0.33 -16.72 -9.16
C LEU A 166 -0.12 -16.55 -7.65
N ALA A 167 -0.42 -15.36 -7.13
CA ALA A 167 -0.20 -15.03 -5.72
C ALA A 167 -1.46 -15.19 -4.85
N ASN A 168 -2.57 -15.66 -5.44
CA ASN A 168 -3.88 -15.84 -4.79
C ASN A 168 -4.38 -14.57 -4.08
N LEU A 169 -4.25 -13.42 -4.74
CA LEU A 169 -4.64 -12.13 -4.19
C LEU A 169 -6.12 -11.84 -4.45
N ASP A 170 -6.69 -10.95 -3.65
CA ASP A 170 -8.10 -10.52 -3.82
C ASP A 170 -8.21 -9.34 -4.77
N MET A 171 -7.18 -8.48 -4.84
CA MET A 171 -7.16 -7.28 -5.67
C MET A 171 -5.73 -6.88 -6.06
N ILE A 172 -5.62 -6.09 -7.13
CA ILE A 172 -4.37 -5.48 -7.60
C ILE A 172 -4.50 -3.97 -7.68
N ASP A 173 -3.52 -3.28 -7.13
CA ASP A 173 -3.39 -1.83 -7.26
C ASP A 173 -2.59 -1.46 -8.50
N VAL A 174 -3.15 -0.57 -9.30
CA VAL A 174 -2.52 -0.08 -10.52
C VAL A 174 -2.32 1.43 -10.43
N GLY A 175 -1.08 1.88 -10.25
CA GLY A 175 -0.76 3.31 -10.19
C GLY A 175 -0.54 3.94 -11.57
N ARG A 176 0.56 3.56 -12.22
CA ARG A 176 1.00 4.18 -13.47
C ARG A 176 0.06 3.93 -14.65
N GLY A 177 -0.64 2.80 -14.67
CA GLY A 177 -1.67 2.51 -15.66
C GLY A 177 -2.77 3.58 -15.66
N PHE A 178 -3.25 3.98 -14.49
CA PHE A 178 -4.27 5.04 -14.35
C PHE A 178 -3.72 6.44 -14.69
N LEU A 179 -2.41 6.68 -14.58
CA LEU A 179 -1.81 7.93 -15.09
C LEU A 179 -1.84 8.00 -16.61
N VAL A 180 -1.68 6.85 -17.28
CA VAL A 180 -1.77 6.75 -18.75
C VAL A 180 -3.23 6.85 -19.19
N ASN A 181 -4.11 6.09 -18.58
CA ASN A 181 -5.53 6.02 -18.91
C ASN A 181 -6.38 6.06 -17.64
N PRO A 182 -7.08 7.19 -17.34
CA PRO A 182 -7.96 7.28 -16.18
C PRO A 182 -9.11 6.25 -16.18
N ASP A 183 -9.46 5.71 -17.34
CA ASP A 183 -10.49 4.69 -17.51
C ASP A 183 -9.92 3.26 -17.57
N PHE A 184 -8.70 3.08 -17.06
CA PHE A 184 -7.96 1.81 -17.10
C PHE A 184 -8.80 0.61 -16.65
N GLY A 185 -9.46 0.72 -15.49
CA GLY A 185 -10.25 -0.38 -14.94
C GLY A 185 -11.40 -0.81 -15.87
N ASN A 186 -12.18 0.15 -16.39
CA ASN A 186 -13.26 -0.14 -17.33
C ASN A 186 -12.71 -0.74 -18.66
N CYS A 187 -11.57 -0.23 -19.12
CA CYS A 187 -10.94 -0.79 -20.32
C CYS A 187 -10.54 -2.26 -20.11
N VAL A 188 -9.96 -2.59 -18.95
CA VAL A 188 -9.66 -4.00 -18.61
C VAL A 188 -10.91 -4.87 -18.60
N LEU A 189 -11.97 -4.43 -17.91
CA LEU A 189 -13.22 -5.18 -17.79
C LEU A 189 -13.91 -5.42 -19.13
N ASN A 190 -13.74 -4.51 -20.08
CA ASN A 190 -14.39 -4.58 -21.40
C ASN A 190 -13.44 -5.08 -22.52
N GLY A 191 -12.24 -5.54 -22.19
CA GLY A 191 -11.25 -5.99 -23.19
C GLY A 191 -10.76 -4.90 -24.14
N LEU A 192 -10.82 -3.63 -23.70
CA LEU A 192 -10.39 -2.47 -24.47
C LEU A 192 -8.92 -2.14 -24.21
N PRO A 193 -8.23 -1.45 -25.13
CA PRO A 193 -6.84 -1.01 -24.92
C PRO A 193 -6.70 -0.14 -23.67
N THR A 194 -5.75 -0.46 -22.81
CA THR A 194 -5.48 0.29 -21.56
C THR A 194 -4.45 1.41 -21.73
N GLY A 195 -3.72 1.41 -22.85
CA GLY A 195 -2.53 2.24 -23.02
C GLY A 195 -1.30 1.65 -22.33
N THR A 196 -0.11 2.14 -22.64
CA THR A 196 1.16 1.60 -22.16
C THR A 196 1.96 2.64 -21.39
N CYS A 197 2.38 2.31 -20.17
CA CYS A 197 3.35 3.12 -19.43
C CYS A 197 4.73 3.04 -20.10
N LEU A 198 5.33 4.19 -20.39
CA LEU A 198 6.62 4.28 -21.09
C LEU A 198 7.84 4.14 -20.17
N HIS A 199 7.66 3.89 -18.87
CA HIS A 199 8.74 3.76 -17.88
C HIS A 199 9.82 4.87 -18.01
N CYS A 200 9.38 6.14 -18.00
CA CYS A 200 10.22 7.30 -18.27
C CYS A 200 11.47 7.36 -17.38
N GLN A 201 12.61 7.66 -18.00
CA GLN A 201 13.90 7.87 -17.34
C GLN A 201 14.28 9.35 -17.33
N PRO A 202 15.01 9.86 -16.33
CA PRO A 202 15.49 9.18 -15.11
C PRO A 202 14.40 8.96 -14.06
N ALA A 203 13.21 9.54 -14.25
CA ALA A 203 12.06 9.37 -13.35
C ALA A 203 10.74 9.59 -14.09
N CYS A 204 9.62 9.20 -13.47
CA CYS A 204 8.29 9.40 -14.03
C CYS A 204 8.02 10.89 -14.28
N ARG A 205 7.65 11.26 -15.52
CA ARG A 205 7.36 12.65 -15.90
C ARG A 205 6.06 13.20 -15.33
N TRP A 206 5.31 12.38 -14.63
CA TRP A 206 4.19 12.84 -13.79
C TRP A 206 4.68 13.58 -12.53
N SER A 207 5.95 13.53 -12.19
CA SER A 207 6.48 14.23 -11.02
C SER A 207 6.49 15.76 -11.25
N PRO A 208 5.79 16.56 -10.43
CA PRO A 208 5.77 18.02 -10.53
C PRO A 208 7.16 18.64 -10.42
N HIS A 209 8.04 18.03 -9.62
CA HIS A 209 9.42 18.50 -9.40
C HIS A 209 10.30 18.41 -10.65
N LEU A 210 9.98 17.50 -11.58
CA LEU A 210 10.76 17.30 -12.79
C LEU A 210 10.20 18.05 -14.01
N ASN A 211 8.97 18.57 -13.93
CA ASN A 211 8.26 19.18 -15.05
C ASN A 211 7.78 20.61 -14.78
N ASN A 212 8.47 21.37 -13.93
CA ASN A 212 8.10 22.75 -13.59
C ASN A 212 6.61 22.87 -13.18
N GLY A 213 6.12 21.95 -12.36
CA GLY A 213 4.75 21.91 -11.88
C GLY A 213 3.72 21.37 -12.90
N LYS A 214 4.13 21.02 -14.12
CA LYS A 214 3.23 20.45 -15.13
C LYS A 214 3.22 18.94 -15.04
N VAL A 215 2.04 18.40 -14.83
CA VAL A 215 1.81 16.96 -14.88
C VAL A 215 1.59 16.55 -16.33
N ASN A 216 2.55 15.84 -16.93
CA ASN A 216 2.46 15.40 -18.31
C ASN A 216 2.96 13.97 -18.46
N CYS A 217 2.06 13.04 -18.75
CA CYS A 217 2.39 11.65 -19.03
C CYS A 217 2.51 11.43 -20.56
N PRO A 218 3.70 11.14 -21.10
CA PRO A 218 3.86 10.88 -22.54
C PRO A 218 3.06 9.66 -23.00
N GLY A 219 2.93 8.63 -22.16
CA GLY A 219 2.08 7.44 -22.43
C GLY A 219 0.61 7.83 -22.63
N ARG A 220 0.09 8.75 -21.80
CA ARG A 220 -1.27 9.29 -21.95
C ARG A 220 -1.45 10.03 -23.28
N THR A 221 -0.49 10.86 -23.65
CA THR A 221 -0.53 11.60 -24.91
C THR A 221 -0.55 10.65 -26.11
N LEU A 222 0.25 9.60 -26.10
CA LEU A 222 0.26 8.58 -27.15
C LEU A 222 -1.06 7.82 -27.18
N PHE A 223 -1.56 7.35 -26.05
CA PHE A 223 -2.83 6.62 -25.94
C PHE A 223 -3.99 7.47 -26.50
N GLN A 224 -4.11 8.72 -26.10
CA GLN A 224 -5.16 9.61 -26.60
C GLN A 224 -5.10 9.77 -28.15
N ARG A 225 -3.90 9.88 -28.71
CA ARG A 225 -3.74 9.96 -30.18
C ARG A 225 -4.11 8.67 -30.91
N THR A 226 -4.00 7.52 -30.26
CA THR A 226 -4.32 6.22 -30.82
C THR A 226 -5.82 5.95 -30.78
N VAL A 227 -6.50 6.33 -29.70
CA VAL A 227 -7.93 6.08 -29.49
C VAL A 227 -8.82 7.11 -30.20
N LEU A 228 -8.30 8.32 -30.47
CA LEU A 228 -9.04 9.39 -31.17
C LEU A 228 -8.88 9.36 -32.70
N ARG A 229 -8.23 8.34 -33.27
CA ARG A 229 -8.13 8.07 -34.69
C ARG A 229 -9.05 6.94 -35.08
#